data_5a088bea0b7d975a95715796fb8f3b88
#
_entry.id   5a088bea0b7d975a95715796fb8f3b88
#
_cell.length_a   1.000
_cell.length_b   1.000
_cell.length_c   1.000
_cell.angle_alpha   90.00
_cell.angle_beta   90.00
_cell.angle_gamma   90.00
#
_symmetry.space_group_name_H-M   'P 1'
#
loop_
_entity.id
_entity.type
_entity.pdbx_description
1 polymer ?
#
loop_
_entity_poly.entity_id
_entity_poly.type
_entity_poly.pdbx_seq_one_letter_code
_entity_poly.pdbx_strand_id
1 'polypeptide(L)'
;MSSTFMHDLYRRWLGELWNGSPSAARELVSDDFVGHWPDREVRGRDELAAVIGETQGMFTTLGFSLEVGPVVEGDLVAARWTGRGQTADGEMSFSGNDILRVEDGQFVEYWTASLAGS
;
A
#
# COMPACT_ATOMS: atom_id res chain seq x y z
N MET A 1 7.95 2.22 -18.67
CA MET A 1 8.76 2.29 -17.44
C MET A 1 9.56 1.03 -17.26
N SER A 2 10.76 1.15 -16.73
CA SER A 2 11.56 -0.04 -16.47
C SER A 2 11.00 -0.81 -15.28
N SER A 3 11.27 -2.12 -15.26
CA SER A 3 10.87 -2.92 -14.11
C SER A 3 11.60 -2.52 -12.85
N THR A 4 12.86 -2.08 -12.96
CA THR A 4 13.61 -1.55 -11.81
C THR A 4 12.90 -0.34 -11.20
N PHE A 5 12.46 0.59 -12.04
CA PHE A 5 11.70 1.75 -11.58
C PHE A 5 10.43 1.32 -10.82
N MET A 6 9.69 0.36 -11.38
CA MET A 6 8.45 -0.11 -10.78
C MET A 6 8.68 -0.89 -9.48
N HIS A 7 9.77 -1.67 -9.41
CA HIS A 7 10.18 -2.29 -8.14
C HIS A 7 10.45 -1.23 -7.07
N ASP A 8 11.19 -0.20 -7.43
CA ASP A 8 11.52 0.87 -6.49
C ASP A 8 10.29 1.67 -6.08
N LEU A 9 9.38 1.91 -7.01
CA LEU A 9 8.14 2.62 -6.72
C LEU A 9 7.29 1.86 -5.70
N TYR A 10 7.21 0.53 -5.83
CA TYR A 10 6.49 -0.27 -4.85
C TYR A 10 7.18 -0.23 -3.47
N ARG A 11 8.50 -0.28 -3.42
CA ARG A 11 9.21 -0.18 -2.15
C ARG A 11 8.98 1.17 -1.48
N ARG A 12 8.86 2.23 -2.26
CA ARG A 12 8.49 3.54 -1.75
C ARG A 12 7.04 3.56 -1.24
N TRP A 13 6.13 2.90 -1.97
CA TRP A 13 4.74 2.74 -1.56
C TRP A 13 4.67 2.13 -0.16
N LEU A 14 5.40 1.07 0.08
CA LEU A 14 5.38 0.40 1.37
C LEU A 14 6.16 1.20 2.43
N GLY A 15 7.36 1.67 2.10
CA GLY A 15 8.28 2.28 3.06
C GLY A 15 7.98 3.74 3.38
N GLU A 16 7.66 4.55 2.36
CA GLU A 16 7.43 5.98 2.56
C GLU A 16 5.98 6.30 2.88
N LEU A 17 5.04 5.52 2.37
CA LEU A 17 3.62 5.78 2.51
C LEU A 17 3.02 4.99 3.68
N TRP A 18 2.98 3.67 3.57
CA TRP A 18 2.34 2.83 4.60
C TRP A 18 3.14 2.74 5.90
N ASN A 19 4.48 2.70 5.82
CA ASN A 19 5.36 2.74 6.98
C ASN A 19 5.78 4.16 7.35
N GLY A 20 5.33 5.14 6.61
CA GLY A 20 5.78 6.51 6.78
C GLY A 20 4.62 7.48 6.95
N SER A 21 4.51 8.43 6.04
CA SER A 21 3.53 9.50 6.13
C SER A 21 2.48 9.41 5.03
N PRO A 22 1.19 9.55 5.36
CA PRO A 22 0.13 9.63 4.35
C PRO A 22 0.36 10.72 3.30
N SER A 23 1.11 11.77 3.63
CA SER A 23 1.41 12.85 2.68
C SER A 23 2.25 12.40 1.49
N ALA A 24 2.96 11.26 1.60
CA ALA A 24 3.71 10.69 0.48
C ALA A 24 2.80 10.29 -0.69
N ALA A 25 1.50 10.17 -0.48
CA ALA A 25 0.55 9.86 -1.55
C ALA A 25 0.63 10.86 -2.71
N ARG A 26 0.91 12.13 -2.43
CA ARG A 26 1.00 13.17 -3.46
C ARG A 26 2.05 12.85 -4.51
N GLU A 27 3.13 12.21 -4.10
CA GLU A 27 4.24 11.91 -4.99
C GLU A 27 4.07 10.56 -5.67
N LEU A 28 3.51 9.60 -4.97
CA LEU A 28 3.49 8.20 -5.40
C LEU A 28 2.26 7.83 -6.23
N VAL A 29 1.13 8.51 -6.06
CA VAL A 29 -0.08 8.19 -6.80
C VAL A 29 -0.57 9.39 -7.58
N SER A 30 -1.32 9.12 -8.67
CA SER A 30 -1.91 10.16 -9.49
C SER A 30 -3.12 10.78 -8.76
N ASP A 31 -3.53 11.99 -9.20
CA ASP A 31 -4.69 12.64 -8.61
C ASP A 31 -6.01 11.95 -8.93
N ASP A 32 -6.04 11.13 -9.98
CA ASP A 32 -7.20 10.32 -10.36
C ASP A 32 -7.09 8.85 -9.93
N PHE A 33 -6.22 8.57 -8.98
CA PHE A 33 -5.99 7.23 -8.41
C PHE A 33 -7.31 6.59 -7.95
N VAL A 34 -7.43 5.28 -8.19
CA VAL A 34 -8.55 4.48 -7.67
C VAL A 34 -8.00 3.23 -7.00
N GLY A 35 -8.35 3.03 -5.74
CA GLY A 35 -8.01 1.84 -4.99
C GLY A 35 -9.24 0.98 -4.74
N HIS A 36 -9.09 -0.32 -4.96
CA HIS A 36 -10.18 -1.29 -4.78
C HIS A 36 -9.86 -2.18 -3.57
N TRP A 37 -10.49 -1.85 -2.45
CA TRP A 37 -10.52 -2.73 -1.27
C TRP A 37 -11.70 -3.68 -1.43
N PRO A 38 -11.73 -4.82 -0.74
CA PRO A 38 -12.86 -5.76 -0.88
C PRO A 38 -14.22 -5.15 -0.53
N ASP A 39 -14.24 -4.18 0.36
CA ASP A 39 -15.49 -3.60 0.89
C ASP A 39 -15.74 -2.16 0.43
N ARG A 40 -14.81 -1.53 -0.27
CA ARG A 40 -14.99 -0.14 -0.71
C ARG A 40 -14.00 0.27 -1.80
N GLU A 41 -14.33 1.36 -2.49
CA GLU A 41 -13.42 2.06 -3.38
C GLU A 41 -12.86 3.31 -2.70
N VAL A 42 -11.60 3.63 -3.02
CA VAL A 42 -10.91 4.81 -2.51
C VAL A 42 -10.45 5.62 -3.73
N ARG A 43 -10.85 6.88 -3.81
CA ARG A 43 -10.58 7.71 -4.99
C ARG A 43 -9.75 8.92 -4.62
N GLY A 44 -8.65 9.09 -5.37
CA GLY A 44 -7.79 10.25 -5.23
C GLY A 44 -6.82 10.18 -4.08
N ARG A 45 -5.94 11.16 -4.04
CA ARG A 45 -4.85 11.23 -3.06
C ARG A 45 -5.35 11.47 -1.65
N ASP A 46 -6.37 12.31 -1.50
CA ASP A 46 -6.86 12.67 -0.17
C ASP A 46 -7.58 11.52 0.50
N GLU A 47 -8.40 10.78 -0.26
CA GLU A 47 -9.07 9.60 0.30
C GLU A 47 -8.05 8.51 0.65
N LEU A 48 -7.04 8.31 -0.19
CA LEU A 48 -5.98 7.35 0.12
C LEU A 48 -5.23 7.75 1.38
N ALA A 49 -4.84 9.00 1.49
CA ALA A 49 -4.14 9.49 2.69
C ALA A 49 -4.99 9.30 3.94
N ALA A 50 -6.30 9.52 3.83
CA ALA A 50 -7.23 9.32 4.95
C ALA A 50 -7.29 7.86 5.39
N VAL A 51 -7.37 6.93 4.44
CA VAL A 51 -7.39 5.48 4.74
C VAL A 51 -6.11 5.07 5.45
N ILE A 52 -4.98 5.54 4.95
CA ILE A 52 -3.68 5.20 5.55
C ILE A 52 -3.59 5.76 6.97
N GLY A 53 -3.99 7.02 7.15
CA GLY A 53 -4.00 7.64 8.47
C GLY A 53 -4.91 6.93 9.46
N GLU A 54 -6.10 6.50 9.01
CA GLU A 54 -7.01 5.71 9.83
C GLU A 54 -6.37 4.37 10.25
N THR A 55 -5.72 3.69 9.30
CA THR A 55 -5.05 2.42 9.57
C THR A 55 -3.94 2.61 10.59
N GLN A 56 -3.09 3.60 10.39
CA GLN A 56 -2.00 3.90 11.33
C GLN A 56 -2.54 4.28 12.71
N GLY A 57 -3.65 4.99 12.76
CA GLY A 57 -4.26 5.44 14.00
C GLY A 57 -4.89 4.32 14.85
N MET A 58 -5.09 3.14 14.27
CA MET A 58 -5.63 2.00 15.01
C MET A 58 -4.58 1.31 15.90
N PHE A 59 -3.31 1.67 15.73
CA PHE A 59 -2.21 1.00 16.41
C PHE A 59 -1.32 2.01 17.12
N THR A 60 -0.71 1.59 18.23
CA THR A 60 0.34 2.38 18.87
C THR A 60 1.66 2.27 18.09
N THR A 61 1.91 1.10 17.53
CA THR A 61 3.00 0.90 16.56
C THR A 61 2.46 0.04 15.43
N LEU A 62 2.92 0.31 14.20
CA LEU A 62 2.49 -0.44 13.03
C LEU A 62 3.64 -0.46 12.03
N GLY A 63 3.94 -1.64 11.50
CA GLY A 63 4.95 -1.78 10.46
C GLY A 63 4.55 -2.83 9.44
N PHE A 64 4.91 -2.56 8.19
CA PHE A 64 4.69 -3.47 7.07
C PHE A 64 6.04 -3.92 6.52
N SER A 65 6.12 -5.19 6.15
CA SER A 65 7.32 -5.78 5.56
C SER A 65 6.97 -6.48 4.26
N LEU A 66 7.86 -6.36 3.28
CA LEU A 66 7.71 -7.06 2.00
C LEU A 66 8.05 -8.53 2.22
N GLU A 67 7.13 -9.41 1.85
CA GLU A 67 7.33 -10.86 2.01
C GLU A 67 7.67 -11.53 0.68
N VAL A 68 6.93 -11.20 -0.39
CA VAL A 68 7.14 -11.77 -1.71
C VAL A 68 7.07 -10.67 -2.75
N GLY A 69 8.04 -10.63 -3.64
CA GLY A 69 8.08 -9.66 -4.73
C GLY A 69 8.88 -8.42 -4.36
N PRO A 70 8.66 -7.29 -5.01
CA PRO A 70 7.63 -7.12 -6.04
C PRO A 70 7.96 -7.85 -7.33
N VAL A 71 6.93 -8.24 -8.06
CA VAL A 71 7.04 -8.80 -9.40
C VAL A 71 6.36 -7.85 -10.37
N VAL A 72 6.90 -7.75 -11.58
CA VAL A 72 6.44 -6.76 -12.57
C VAL A 72 6.11 -7.47 -13.87
N GLU A 73 4.95 -7.15 -14.45
CA GLU A 73 4.54 -7.59 -15.77
C GLU A 73 3.86 -6.40 -16.46
N GLY A 74 4.47 -5.90 -17.53
CA GLY A 74 3.93 -4.75 -18.23
C GLY A 74 3.84 -3.52 -17.32
N ASP A 75 2.65 -2.96 -17.17
CA ASP A 75 2.41 -1.80 -16.31
C ASP A 75 1.93 -2.18 -14.91
N LEU A 76 1.94 -3.49 -14.57
CA LEU A 76 1.48 -3.98 -13.28
C LEU A 76 2.63 -4.41 -12.39
N VAL A 77 2.49 -4.11 -11.11
CA VAL A 77 3.40 -4.61 -10.07
C VAL A 77 2.57 -5.30 -9.00
N ALA A 78 3.06 -6.45 -8.53
CA ALA A 78 2.38 -7.23 -7.51
C ALA A 78 3.34 -7.62 -6.41
N ALA A 79 2.84 -7.72 -5.19
CA ALA A 79 3.65 -8.09 -4.04
C ALA A 79 2.78 -8.64 -2.92
N ARG A 80 3.39 -9.43 -2.05
CA ARG A 80 2.78 -9.87 -0.80
C ARG A 80 3.53 -9.24 0.36
N TRP A 81 2.78 -8.68 1.30
CA TRP A 81 3.33 -8.03 2.49
C TRP A 81 2.78 -8.65 3.76
N THR A 82 3.50 -8.47 4.86
CA THR A 82 3.03 -8.79 6.21
C THR A 82 3.01 -7.50 7.02
N GLY A 83 2.07 -7.42 7.96
CA GLY A 83 1.96 -6.29 8.86
C GLY A 83 1.93 -6.75 10.30
N ARG A 84 2.50 -5.94 11.19
CA ARG A 84 2.45 -6.15 12.63
C ARG A 84 2.15 -4.85 13.32
N GLY A 85 1.23 -4.90 14.29
CA GLY A 85 0.88 -3.71 15.03
C GLY A 85 0.57 -4.03 16.48
N GLN A 86 0.69 -3.01 17.33
CA GLN A 86 0.33 -3.10 18.74
C GLN A 86 -0.94 -2.33 18.98
N THR A 87 -1.88 -2.96 19.68
CA THR A 87 -3.10 -2.31 20.15
C THR A 87 -3.17 -2.40 21.66
N ALA A 88 -4.19 -1.77 22.26
CA ALA A 88 -4.43 -1.89 23.68
C ALA A 88 -4.67 -3.35 24.11
N ASP A 89 -5.16 -4.19 23.19
CA ASP A 89 -5.46 -5.59 23.44
C ASP A 89 -4.31 -6.56 23.12
N GLY A 90 -3.17 -6.03 22.67
CA GLY A 90 -1.99 -6.82 22.36
C GLY A 90 -1.54 -6.70 20.92
N GLU A 91 -0.64 -7.59 20.50
CA GLU A 91 -0.09 -7.59 19.16
C GLU A 91 -1.06 -8.22 18.15
N MET A 92 -1.15 -7.60 16.98
CA MET A 92 -1.87 -8.16 15.83
C MET A 92 -0.90 -8.37 14.69
N SER A 93 -1.10 -9.45 13.94
CA SER A 93 -0.39 -9.67 12.67
C SER A 93 -1.39 -9.92 11.57
N PHE A 94 -1.01 -9.53 10.35
CA PHE A 94 -1.88 -9.69 9.19
C PHE A 94 -1.01 -9.73 7.94
N SER A 95 -1.60 -10.15 6.83
CA SER A 95 -0.90 -10.23 5.57
C SER A 95 -1.83 -9.80 4.44
N GLY A 96 -1.26 -9.38 3.34
CA GLY A 96 -2.06 -8.99 2.20
C GLY A 96 -1.30 -9.11 0.89
N ASN A 97 -2.05 -9.05 -0.18
CA ASN A 97 -1.52 -9.08 -1.53
C ASN A 97 -1.96 -7.82 -2.25
N ASP A 98 -1.02 -7.19 -2.94
CA ASP A 98 -1.24 -5.96 -3.68
C ASP A 98 -1.00 -6.16 -5.15
N ILE A 99 -1.82 -5.53 -5.97
CA ILE A 99 -1.57 -5.35 -7.39
C ILE A 99 -1.76 -3.86 -7.68
N LEU A 100 -0.81 -3.24 -8.38
CA LEU A 100 -0.89 -1.83 -8.72
C LEU A 100 -0.58 -1.63 -10.19
N ARG A 101 -1.27 -0.67 -10.82
CA ARG A 101 -1.01 -0.24 -12.20
C ARG A 101 -0.25 1.08 -12.16
N VAL A 102 0.77 1.18 -13.02
CA VAL A 102 1.64 2.36 -13.11
C VAL A 102 1.39 3.06 -14.45
N GLU A 103 1.21 4.38 -14.41
CA GLU A 103 1.21 5.25 -15.60
C GLU A 103 1.95 6.53 -15.25
N ASP A 104 2.80 6.96 -16.16
CA ASP A 104 3.54 8.23 -16.03
C ASP A 104 4.29 8.35 -14.70
N GLY A 105 4.84 7.24 -14.22
CA GLY A 105 5.68 7.24 -13.02
C GLY A 105 4.94 7.25 -11.71
N GLN A 106 3.61 7.07 -11.73
CA GLN A 106 2.79 7.06 -10.52
C GLN A 106 1.82 5.88 -10.55
N PHE A 107 1.37 5.45 -9.38
CA PHE A 107 0.31 4.45 -9.32
C PHE A 107 -1.03 5.11 -9.62
N VAL A 108 -1.79 4.51 -10.53
CA VAL A 108 -3.10 5.01 -10.93
C VAL A 108 -4.24 4.11 -10.47
N GLU A 109 -3.94 2.84 -10.17
CA GLU A 109 -4.96 1.89 -9.73
C GLU A 109 -4.34 0.85 -8.82
N TYR A 110 -5.12 0.39 -7.85
CA TYR A 110 -4.65 -0.50 -6.79
C TYR A 110 -5.74 -1.49 -6.42
N TRP A 111 -5.37 -2.75 -6.34
CA TRP A 111 -6.24 -3.83 -5.85
C TRP A 111 -5.55 -4.46 -4.66
N THR A 112 -6.27 -4.66 -3.58
CA THR A 112 -5.71 -5.25 -2.37
C THR A 112 -6.70 -6.16 -1.70
N ALA A 113 -6.18 -7.17 -1.03
CA ALA A 113 -6.93 -8.01 -0.12
C ALA A 113 -6.02 -8.41 1.03
N SER A 114 -6.54 -8.36 2.24
CA SER A 114 -5.76 -8.68 3.42
C SER A 114 -6.57 -9.55 4.37
N LEU A 115 -5.87 -10.29 5.21
CA LEU A 115 -6.46 -11.18 6.17
C LEU A 115 -5.74 -11.01 7.51
N ALA A 116 -6.51 -10.89 8.58
CA ALA A 116 -5.95 -10.82 9.93
C ALA A 116 -5.48 -12.21 10.37
N GLY A 117 -4.44 -12.23 11.17
CA GLY A 117 -3.79 -13.46 11.59
C GLY A 117 -2.79 -13.93 10.55
N SER A 118 -2.26 -15.10 10.67
CA SER A 118 -1.30 -15.58 9.66
C SER A 118 -0.62 -16.81 9.91
#